data_130d24b9a9d0924ae7b68149a4d399b1
#
_entry.id   130d24b9a9d0924ae7b68149a4d399b1
#
_cell.length_a   1.000
_cell.length_b   1.000
_cell.length_c   1.000
_cell.angle_alpha   90.00
_cell.angle_beta   90.00
_cell.angle_gamma   90.00
#
_symmetry.space_group_name_H-M   'P 1'
#
loop_
_entity.id
_entity.type
_entity.pdbx_description
1 polymer ?
#
loop_
_entity_poly.entity_id
_entity_poly.type
_entity_poly.pdbx_seq_one_letter_code
_entity_poly.pdbx_strand_id
1 'polypeptide(L)'
;MREIYDKTIAARTGERFVSDHANNHFSALCPAVVLDDRDKAYKIGARGQRFFAEAIMHWNLHTAPPNPGSEDEDSVAMIQHDKDAVKAKISEMNIPFNPNSTNTYNIEHAYGDREDAIRYVEELEKAGADEIMCMIQMGTIPQETMLETIRQFGEYVIPHFRAKEKAR
;
A
#
# COMPACT_ATOMS: atom_id res chain seq x y z
N MET A 1 9.41 6.62 10.08
CA MET A 1 9.42 7.51 8.89
C MET A 1 9.06 8.96 9.24
N ARG A 2 7.98 9.24 9.95
CA ARG A 2 7.58 10.60 10.36
C ARG A 2 8.72 11.39 11.03
N GLU A 3 9.40 10.79 12.00
CA GLU A 3 10.52 11.45 12.70
C GLU A 3 11.67 11.87 11.76
N ILE A 4 11.98 11.04 10.74
CA ILE A 4 12.99 11.39 9.73
C ILE A 4 12.50 12.55 8.88
N TYR A 5 11.23 12.53 8.48
CA TYR A 5 10.59 13.60 7.72
C TYR A 5 10.64 14.93 8.47
N ASP A 6 10.22 14.93 9.74
CA ASP A 6 10.20 16.13 10.59
C ASP A 6 11.61 16.68 10.82
N LYS A 7 12.59 15.82 11.10
CA LYS A 7 14.00 16.21 11.24
C LYS A 7 14.56 16.82 9.95
N THR A 8 14.21 16.24 8.79
CA THR A 8 14.67 16.74 7.49
C THR A 8 14.06 18.11 7.19
N ILE A 9 12.77 18.31 7.46
CA ILE A 9 12.13 19.63 7.31
C ILE A 9 12.74 20.65 8.25
N ALA A 10 12.95 20.31 9.52
CA ALA A 10 13.54 21.22 10.51
C ALA A 10 14.99 21.60 10.18
N ALA A 11 15.75 20.67 9.61
CA ALA A 11 17.13 20.91 9.17
C ALA A 11 17.22 21.59 7.79
N ARG A 12 16.09 21.94 7.19
CA ARG A 12 16.02 22.53 5.86
C ARG A 12 16.69 23.92 5.84
N THR A 13 17.94 23.93 5.45
CA THR A 13 18.73 25.14 5.22
C THR A 13 19.34 25.07 3.83
N GLY A 14 19.21 26.10 3.01
CA GLY A 14 19.94 26.19 1.75
C GLY A 14 19.12 26.39 0.50
N GLU A 15 19.78 26.37 -0.62
CA GLU A 15 19.48 27.09 -1.84
C GLU A 15 18.65 26.34 -2.88
N ARG A 16 18.27 25.07 -2.64
CA ARG A 16 17.65 24.24 -3.68
C ARG A 16 16.33 23.62 -3.23
N PHE A 17 15.37 24.46 -2.95
CA PHE A 17 14.01 24.00 -2.69
C PHE A 17 13.10 24.34 -3.87
N VAL A 18 12.20 23.42 -4.19
CA VAL A 18 11.18 23.60 -5.23
C VAL A 18 10.20 24.70 -4.84
N SER A 19 10.05 24.97 -3.52
CA SER A 19 9.15 25.96 -2.98
C SER A 19 9.75 26.65 -1.75
N ASP A 20 9.47 27.95 -1.57
CA ASP A 20 9.83 28.70 -0.38
C ASP A 20 9.06 28.28 0.87
N HIS A 21 7.95 27.56 0.67
CA HIS A 21 7.11 27.03 1.74
C HIS A 21 7.28 25.52 1.90
N ALA A 22 7.54 25.07 3.12
CA ALA A 22 7.45 23.66 3.47
C ALA A 22 6.03 23.36 3.94
N ASN A 23 5.31 22.53 3.19
CA ASN A 23 4.07 21.96 3.68
C ASN A 23 4.43 20.78 4.60
N ASN A 24 4.30 20.95 5.91
CA ASN A 24 4.51 19.86 6.87
C ASN A 24 3.28 18.96 6.92
N HIS A 25 3.06 18.21 5.83
CA HIS A 25 1.96 17.30 5.67
C HIS A 25 2.50 15.94 5.20
N PHE A 26 2.22 14.89 5.94
CA PHE A 26 2.72 13.55 5.68
C PHE A 26 1.57 12.64 5.26
N SER A 27 1.48 12.36 3.95
CA SER A 27 0.49 11.47 3.38
C SER A 27 1.02 10.04 3.29
N ALA A 28 0.19 9.06 3.65
CA ALA A 28 0.50 7.65 3.52
C ALA A 28 -0.37 6.97 2.45
N LEU A 29 0.23 6.06 1.69
CA LEU A 29 -0.50 5.23 0.75
C LEU A 29 -1.22 4.11 1.50
N CYS A 30 -2.50 3.93 1.20
CA CYS A 30 -3.37 2.92 1.78
C CYS A 30 -3.95 2.01 0.68
N PRO A 31 -3.25 0.94 0.28
CA PRO A 31 -3.84 -0.07 -0.59
C PRO A 31 -5.04 -0.71 0.11
N ALA A 32 -6.19 -0.76 -0.57
CA ALA A 32 -7.43 -1.18 0.05
C ALA A 32 -8.32 -2.01 -0.86
N VAL A 33 -8.80 -3.12 -0.33
CA VAL A 33 -9.92 -3.91 -0.84
C VAL A 33 -10.78 -4.31 0.35
N VAL A 34 -11.96 -3.70 0.48
CA VAL A 34 -12.82 -3.86 1.64
C VAL A 34 -14.20 -4.35 1.22
N LEU A 35 -14.56 -5.53 1.70
CA LEU A 35 -15.83 -6.20 1.42
C LEU A 35 -16.42 -6.75 2.74
N ASP A 36 -17.71 -7.11 2.73
CA ASP A 36 -18.33 -7.84 3.85
C ASP A 36 -17.71 -9.26 3.99
N ASP A 37 -17.32 -9.88 2.87
CA ASP A 37 -16.58 -11.14 2.87
C ASP A 37 -15.07 -10.85 2.99
N ARG A 38 -14.56 -11.01 4.20
CA ARG A 38 -13.17 -10.77 4.58
C ARG A 38 -12.16 -11.57 3.76
N ASP A 39 -12.43 -12.88 3.58
CA ASP A 39 -11.50 -13.79 2.90
C ASP A 39 -11.47 -13.51 1.39
N LYS A 40 -12.61 -13.20 0.81
CA LYS A 40 -12.72 -12.77 -0.58
C LYS A 40 -11.96 -11.46 -0.81
N ALA A 41 -12.13 -10.48 0.06
CA ALA A 41 -11.43 -9.21 -0.02
C ALA A 41 -9.91 -9.40 0.04
N TYR A 42 -9.43 -10.23 0.97
CA TYR A 42 -8.02 -10.52 1.13
C TYR A 42 -7.41 -11.19 -0.12
N LYS A 43 -8.08 -12.18 -0.69
CA LYS A 43 -7.65 -12.86 -1.93
C LYS A 43 -7.57 -11.91 -3.12
N ILE A 44 -8.59 -11.07 -3.30
CA ILE A 44 -8.62 -10.07 -4.39
C ILE A 44 -7.51 -9.04 -4.19
N GLY A 45 -7.33 -8.55 -2.97
CA GLY A 45 -6.27 -7.60 -2.63
C GLY A 45 -4.87 -8.16 -2.87
N ALA A 46 -4.62 -9.40 -2.41
CA ALA A 46 -3.35 -10.08 -2.62
C ALA A 46 -3.03 -10.28 -4.10
N ARG A 47 -4.03 -10.66 -4.92
CA ARG A 47 -3.87 -10.82 -6.37
C ARG A 47 -3.54 -9.47 -7.04
N GLY A 48 -4.27 -8.42 -6.69
CA GLY A 48 -4.00 -7.08 -7.21
C GLY A 48 -2.62 -6.56 -6.80
N GLN A 49 -2.22 -6.77 -5.56
CA GLN A 49 -0.91 -6.41 -5.03
C GLN A 49 0.22 -7.16 -5.76
N ARG A 50 0.05 -8.46 -5.99
CA ARG A 50 1.02 -9.26 -6.73
C ARG A 50 1.21 -8.75 -8.14
N PHE A 51 0.11 -8.53 -8.88
CA PHE A 51 0.17 -7.95 -10.23
C PHE A 51 0.89 -6.60 -10.25
N PHE A 52 0.59 -5.72 -9.28
CA PHE A 52 1.24 -4.43 -9.15
C PHE A 52 2.74 -4.57 -8.88
N ALA A 53 3.13 -5.48 -7.98
CA ALA A 53 4.52 -5.75 -7.65
C ALA A 53 5.28 -6.31 -8.85
N GLU A 54 4.72 -7.27 -9.58
CA GLU A 54 5.29 -7.84 -10.81
C GLU A 54 5.49 -6.75 -11.88
N ALA A 55 4.52 -5.85 -12.07
CA ALA A 55 4.62 -4.74 -13.00
C ALA A 55 5.79 -3.80 -12.65
N ILE A 56 5.92 -3.42 -11.38
CA ILE A 56 7.03 -2.58 -10.90
C ILE A 56 8.38 -3.28 -11.10
N MET A 57 8.47 -4.58 -10.83
CA MET A 57 9.71 -5.34 -10.99
C MET A 57 10.05 -5.55 -12.47
N HIS A 58 9.05 -5.77 -13.33
CA HIS A 58 9.25 -5.83 -14.77
C HIS A 58 9.88 -4.53 -15.29
N TRP A 59 9.35 -3.38 -14.90
CA TRP A 59 9.87 -2.07 -15.31
C TRP A 59 11.30 -1.80 -14.80
N ASN A 60 11.59 -2.14 -13.56
CA ASN A 60 12.86 -1.78 -12.92
C ASN A 60 13.96 -2.82 -13.11
N LEU A 61 13.63 -4.10 -13.18
CA LEU A 61 14.58 -5.22 -13.19
C LEU A 61 14.46 -6.08 -14.44
N HIS A 62 13.62 -5.71 -15.39
CA HIS A 62 13.37 -6.49 -16.62
C HIS A 62 13.03 -7.97 -16.34
N THR A 63 12.26 -8.22 -15.28
CA THR A 63 11.69 -9.54 -14.99
C THR A 63 10.61 -9.91 -16.01
N ALA A 64 10.00 -11.08 -15.90
CA ALA A 64 8.86 -11.44 -16.73
C ALA A 64 7.73 -10.38 -16.60
N PRO A 65 6.93 -10.15 -17.65
CA PRO A 65 5.79 -9.25 -17.56
C PRO A 65 4.77 -9.75 -16.53
N PRO A 66 3.98 -8.84 -15.94
CA PRO A 66 3.00 -9.23 -14.93
C PRO A 66 1.97 -10.20 -15.50
N ASN A 67 1.65 -11.23 -14.71
CA ASN A 67 0.60 -12.19 -15.03
C ASN A 67 -0.66 -11.82 -14.24
N PRO A 68 -1.82 -11.61 -14.90
CA PRO A 68 -3.06 -11.35 -14.17
C PRO A 68 -3.48 -12.52 -13.25
N GLY A 69 -2.92 -13.71 -13.47
CA GLY A 69 -3.30 -14.91 -12.72
C GLY A 69 -4.70 -15.42 -13.05
N SER A 70 -5.05 -16.58 -12.50
CA SER A 70 -6.42 -17.06 -12.48
C SER A 70 -7.10 -16.74 -11.15
N GLU A 71 -8.43 -16.83 -11.10
CA GLU A 71 -9.17 -16.66 -9.84
C GLU A 71 -8.84 -17.74 -8.81
N ASP A 72 -8.42 -18.92 -9.29
CA ASP A 72 -8.05 -20.06 -8.47
C ASP A 72 -6.59 -20.04 -8.00
N GLU A 73 -5.79 -19.09 -8.49
CA GLU A 73 -4.38 -18.96 -8.13
C GLU A 73 -4.21 -18.43 -6.71
N ASP A 74 -3.41 -19.11 -5.89
CA ASP A 74 -3.07 -18.65 -4.54
C ASP A 74 -1.99 -17.57 -4.58
N SER A 75 -2.40 -16.35 -4.88
CA SER A 75 -1.51 -15.19 -4.92
C SER A 75 -0.84 -14.89 -3.57
N VAL A 76 -1.44 -15.28 -2.46
CA VAL A 76 -0.85 -15.10 -1.13
C VAL A 76 0.38 -16.01 -0.98
N ALA A 77 0.26 -17.28 -1.34
CA ALA A 77 1.39 -18.21 -1.31
C ALA A 77 2.50 -17.81 -2.31
N MET A 78 2.12 -17.34 -3.49
CA MET A 78 3.07 -16.97 -4.53
C MET A 78 3.83 -15.67 -4.25
N ILE A 79 3.29 -14.74 -3.49
CA ILE A 79 3.96 -13.48 -3.14
C ILE A 79 5.31 -13.72 -2.46
N GLN A 80 5.43 -14.71 -1.56
CA GLN A 80 6.71 -14.99 -0.90
C GLN A 80 7.74 -15.54 -1.89
N HIS A 81 7.32 -16.43 -2.78
CA HIS A 81 8.18 -16.96 -3.85
C HIS A 81 8.69 -15.84 -4.77
N ASP A 82 7.81 -14.94 -5.20
CA ASP A 82 8.17 -13.82 -6.07
C ASP A 82 9.12 -12.85 -5.37
N LYS A 83 8.90 -12.59 -4.10
CA LYS A 83 9.77 -11.77 -3.25
C LYS A 83 11.18 -12.33 -3.17
N ASP A 84 11.31 -13.64 -3.00
CA ASP A 84 12.61 -14.31 -2.93
C ASP A 84 13.31 -14.32 -4.29
N ALA A 85 12.57 -14.50 -5.40
CA ALA A 85 13.11 -14.41 -6.76
C ALA A 85 13.65 -13.00 -7.08
N VAL A 86 12.94 -11.95 -6.66
CA VAL A 86 13.40 -10.55 -6.82
C VAL A 86 14.66 -10.28 -6.00
N LYS A 87 14.74 -10.79 -4.77
CA LYS A 87 15.96 -10.68 -3.94
C LYS A 87 17.16 -11.32 -4.61
N ALA A 88 16.98 -12.53 -5.15
CA ALA A 88 18.03 -13.24 -5.86
C ALA A 88 18.51 -12.43 -7.08
N LYS A 89 17.58 -11.89 -7.87
CA LYS A 89 17.92 -11.08 -9.04
C LYS A 89 18.67 -9.79 -8.70
N ILE A 90 18.27 -9.09 -7.66
CA ILE A 90 18.98 -7.89 -7.17
C ILE A 90 20.42 -8.26 -6.77
N SER A 91 20.61 -9.41 -6.11
CA SER A 91 21.93 -9.91 -5.74
C SER A 91 22.81 -10.24 -6.95
N GLU A 92 22.24 -10.90 -7.98
CA GLU A 92 22.94 -11.20 -9.24
C GLU A 92 23.39 -9.92 -9.97
N MET A 93 22.60 -8.88 -9.92
CA MET A 93 22.93 -7.58 -10.53
C MET A 93 23.97 -6.78 -9.74
N ASN A 94 24.44 -7.30 -8.60
CA ASN A 94 25.36 -6.62 -7.69
C ASN A 94 24.91 -5.20 -7.28
N ILE A 95 23.61 -5.01 -7.18
CA ILE A 95 23.00 -3.78 -6.68
C ILE A 95 22.91 -3.89 -5.15
N PRO A 96 23.28 -2.84 -4.40
CA PRO A 96 23.11 -2.85 -2.95
C PRO A 96 21.65 -3.17 -2.59
N PHE A 97 21.45 -4.24 -1.82
CA PHE A 97 20.12 -4.66 -1.42
C PHE A 97 19.47 -3.59 -0.53
N ASN A 98 18.39 -3.01 -1.02
CA ASN A 98 17.52 -2.17 -0.21
C ASN A 98 16.33 -3.04 0.26
N PRO A 99 16.16 -3.27 1.58
CA PRO A 99 15.01 -4.03 2.11
C PRO A 99 13.66 -3.50 1.60
N ASN A 100 13.57 -2.19 1.36
CA ASN A 100 12.35 -1.56 0.86
C ASN A 100 12.04 -1.92 -0.61
N SER A 101 12.99 -2.41 -1.38
CA SER A 101 12.76 -2.79 -2.78
C SER A 101 11.78 -3.96 -2.95
N THR A 102 11.51 -4.70 -1.87
CA THR A 102 10.51 -5.78 -1.86
C THR A 102 9.20 -5.42 -1.15
N ASN A 103 9.04 -4.18 -0.69
CA ASN A 103 7.83 -3.75 0.01
C ASN A 103 6.58 -3.76 -0.88
N THR A 104 6.75 -3.70 -2.20
CA THR A 104 5.65 -3.88 -3.17
C THR A 104 5.00 -5.26 -3.07
N TYR A 105 5.68 -6.26 -2.49
CA TYR A 105 5.14 -7.59 -2.20
C TYR A 105 4.50 -7.70 -0.81
N ASN A 106 4.33 -6.60 -0.10
CA ASN A 106 3.62 -6.62 1.18
C ASN A 106 2.11 -6.71 0.92
N ILE A 107 1.43 -7.57 1.68
CA ILE A 107 -0.02 -7.76 1.66
C ILE A 107 -0.69 -7.42 3.00
N GLU A 108 0.09 -6.89 3.94
CA GLU A 108 -0.42 -6.37 5.22
C GLU A 108 -0.94 -4.94 5.00
N HIS A 109 -2.11 -4.85 4.35
CA HIS A 109 -2.78 -3.61 3.99
C HIS A 109 -4.26 -3.66 4.41
N ALA A 110 -5.05 -2.69 3.98
CA ALA A 110 -6.50 -2.68 4.20
C ALA A 110 -7.22 -3.68 3.28
N TYR A 111 -6.84 -4.96 3.36
CA TYR A 111 -7.45 -6.07 2.64
C TYR A 111 -8.25 -6.92 3.61
N GLY A 112 -9.57 -6.88 3.52
CA GLY A 112 -10.44 -7.61 4.43
C GLY A 112 -11.81 -6.97 4.58
N ASP A 113 -12.34 -6.99 5.79
CA ASP A 113 -13.57 -6.30 6.15
C ASP A 113 -13.29 -4.86 6.65
N ARG A 114 -14.37 -4.17 7.07
CA ARG A 114 -14.25 -2.79 7.57
C ARG A 114 -13.43 -2.68 8.86
N GLU A 115 -13.42 -3.71 9.70
CA GLU A 115 -12.63 -3.76 10.92
C GLU A 115 -11.13 -3.87 10.60
N ASP A 116 -10.77 -4.66 9.60
CA ASP A 116 -9.40 -4.74 9.08
C ASP A 116 -8.94 -3.40 8.50
N ALA A 117 -9.81 -2.72 7.75
CA ALA A 117 -9.52 -1.40 7.20
C ALA A 117 -9.32 -0.34 8.30
N ILE A 118 -10.21 -0.30 9.29
CA ILE A 118 -10.10 0.62 10.44
C ILE A 118 -8.77 0.39 11.17
N ARG A 119 -8.44 -0.87 11.47
CA ARG A 119 -7.19 -1.22 12.15
C ARG A 119 -5.96 -0.75 11.36
N TYR A 120 -5.94 -0.99 10.05
CA TYR A 120 -4.81 -0.57 9.21
C TYR A 120 -4.66 0.95 9.14
N VAL A 121 -5.77 1.69 9.00
CA VAL A 121 -5.74 3.16 9.02
C VAL A 121 -5.29 3.70 10.40
N GLU A 122 -5.68 3.05 11.50
CA GLU A 122 -5.17 3.40 12.83
C GLU A 122 -3.66 3.18 12.97
N GLU A 123 -3.10 2.16 12.33
CA GLU A 123 -1.66 1.95 12.27
C GLU A 123 -0.94 3.06 11.49
N LEU A 124 -1.51 3.51 10.38
CA LEU A 124 -1.00 4.65 9.62
C LEU A 124 -1.08 5.96 10.43
N GLU A 125 -2.19 6.19 11.16
CA GLU A 125 -2.32 7.32 12.09
C GLU A 125 -1.24 7.27 13.17
N LYS A 126 -1.02 6.12 13.81
CA LYS A 126 0.04 5.92 14.83
C LYS A 126 1.45 6.13 14.24
N ALA A 127 1.64 5.79 12.97
CA ALA A 127 2.89 6.06 12.26
C ALA A 127 3.11 7.54 11.93
N GLY A 128 2.11 8.40 12.19
CA GLY A 128 2.15 9.84 12.05
C GLY A 128 1.65 10.36 10.69
N ALA A 129 0.84 9.59 9.98
CA ALA A 129 0.19 10.08 8.77
C ALA A 129 -0.89 11.13 9.12
N ASP A 130 -0.84 12.26 8.42
CA ASP A 130 -1.86 13.32 8.50
C ASP A 130 -3.00 13.03 7.51
N GLU A 131 -2.71 12.28 6.46
CA GLU A 131 -3.63 11.94 5.38
C GLU A 131 -3.36 10.53 4.87
N ILE A 132 -4.39 9.87 4.39
CA ILE A 132 -4.26 8.63 3.62
C ILE A 132 -4.73 8.81 2.19
N MET A 133 -4.00 8.22 1.25
CA MET A 133 -4.40 8.11 -0.15
C MET A 133 -4.76 6.65 -0.44
N CYS A 134 -6.06 6.37 -0.57
CA CYS A 134 -6.53 5.01 -0.85
C CYS A 134 -6.19 4.60 -2.29
N MET A 135 -5.41 3.53 -2.43
CA MET A 135 -5.15 2.88 -3.70
C MET A 135 -6.07 1.67 -3.82
N ILE A 136 -7.20 1.86 -4.51
CA ILE A 136 -8.28 0.85 -4.62
C ILE A 136 -8.29 0.13 -5.97
N GLN A 137 -7.51 0.63 -6.94
CA GLN A 137 -7.41 0.02 -8.26
C GLN A 137 -5.97 -0.45 -8.49
N MET A 138 -5.76 -1.74 -8.38
CA MET A 138 -4.48 -2.38 -8.64
C MET A 138 -4.69 -3.58 -9.56
N GLY A 139 -4.06 -3.52 -10.73
CA GLY A 139 -4.08 -4.63 -11.68
C GLY A 139 -5.49 -5.09 -12.03
N THR A 140 -5.81 -6.30 -11.62
CA THR A 140 -7.02 -7.03 -12.02
C THR A 140 -8.19 -6.89 -11.04
N ILE A 141 -8.20 -5.90 -10.15
CA ILE A 141 -9.31 -5.70 -9.22
C ILE A 141 -10.59 -5.34 -10.00
N PRO A 142 -11.69 -6.10 -9.83
CA PRO A 142 -12.95 -5.83 -10.52
C PRO A 142 -13.57 -4.50 -10.11
N GLN A 143 -14.27 -3.84 -11.05
CA GLN A 143 -14.90 -2.54 -10.80
C GLN A 143 -15.91 -2.59 -9.65
N GLU A 144 -16.71 -3.63 -9.57
CA GLU A 144 -17.68 -3.80 -8.47
C GLU A 144 -17.00 -3.87 -7.10
N THR A 145 -15.84 -4.50 -7.01
CA THR A 145 -15.01 -4.55 -5.79
C THR A 145 -14.50 -3.17 -5.40
N MET A 146 -14.07 -2.36 -6.38
CA MET A 146 -13.63 -0.99 -6.13
C MET A 146 -14.78 -0.11 -5.62
N LEU A 147 -15.95 -0.20 -6.24
CA LEU A 147 -17.13 0.57 -5.84
C LEU A 147 -17.60 0.17 -4.43
N GLU A 148 -17.59 -1.12 -4.12
CA GLU A 148 -17.90 -1.60 -2.78
C GLU A 148 -16.89 -1.13 -1.74
N THR A 149 -15.59 -1.16 -2.06
CA THR A 149 -14.55 -0.61 -1.19
C THR A 149 -14.79 0.87 -0.88
N ILE A 150 -15.14 1.68 -1.90
CA ILE A 150 -15.48 3.10 -1.69
C ILE A 150 -16.70 3.23 -0.76
N ARG A 151 -17.73 2.42 -0.95
CA ARG A 151 -18.92 2.42 -0.10
C ARG A 151 -18.56 2.08 1.37
N GLN A 152 -17.78 1.04 1.59
CA GLN A 152 -17.33 0.61 2.92
C GLN A 152 -16.53 1.73 3.63
N PHE A 153 -15.64 2.39 2.92
CA PHE A 153 -14.92 3.54 3.45
C PHE A 153 -15.86 4.69 3.82
N GLY A 154 -16.80 5.03 2.93
CA GLY A 154 -17.75 6.13 3.12
C GLY A 154 -18.72 5.89 4.27
N GLU A 155 -19.23 4.68 4.42
CA GLU A 155 -20.27 4.34 5.39
C GLU A 155 -19.71 3.94 6.77
N TYR A 156 -18.50 3.38 6.84
CA TYR A 156 -17.97 2.82 8.09
C TYR A 156 -16.62 3.39 8.49
N VAL A 157 -15.61 3.39 7.60
CA VAL A 157 -14.25 3.75 7.98
C VAL A 157 -14.14 5.26 8.26
N ILE A 158 -14.54 6.11 7.33
CA ILE A 158 -14.48 7.57 7.51
C ILE A 158 -15.30 8.04 8.71
N PRO A 159 -16.56 7.58 8.94
CA PRO A 159 -17.33 7.95 10.12
C PRO A 159 -16.68 7.55 11.44
N HIS A 160 -15.99 6.40 11.50
CA HIS A 160 -15.25 5.99 12.70
C HIS A 160 -14.22 7.04 13.12
N PHE A 161 -13.37 7.50 12.19
CA PHE A 161 -12.34 8.50 12.48
C PHE A 161 -12.94 9.88 12.77
N ARG A 162 -13.99 10.30 12.06
CA ARG A 162 -14.71 11.55 12.37
C ARG A 162 -15.34 11.56 13.76
N ALA A 163 -15.84 10.44 14.25
CA ALA A 163 -16.36 10.33 15.61
C ALA A 163 -15.24 10.45 16.65
N LYS A 164 -14.09 9.85 16.37
CA LYS A 164 -12.88 9.92 17.22
C LYS A 164 -12.34 11.35 17.34
N GLU A 165 -12.33 12.12 16.24
CA GLU A 165 -11.90 13.52 16.24
C GLU A 165 -12.82 14.41 17.12
N LYS A 166 -14.12 14.19 17.06
CA LYS A 166 -15.10 14.96 17.87
C LYS A 166 -15.02 14.67 19.37
N ALA A 167 -14.42 13.54 19.74
CA ALA A 167 -14.29 13.11 21.13
C ALA A 167 -12.97 13.59 21.79
N ARG A 168 -12.07 14.17 21.01
CA ARG A 168 -10.80 14.79 21.46
C ARG A 168 -11.01 16.26 21.81
#